data_64e5022d7a4c2ff38bd82c813dfa3915
#
_entry.id   64e5022d7a4c2ff38bd82c813dfa3915
#
_cell.length_a   1.000
_cell.length_b   1.000
_cell.length_c   1.000
_cell.angle_alpha   90.00
_cell.angle_beta   90.00
_cell.angle_gamma   90.00
#
_symmetry.space_group_name_H-M   'P 1'
#
loop_
_entity.id
_entity.type
_entity.pdbx_description
1 polymer ?
#
loop_
_entity_poly.entity_id
_entity_poly.type
_entity_poly.pdbx_seq_one_letter_code
_entity_poly.pdbx_strand_id
1 'polypeptide(L)'
;VTRPAPAPSVEAVVKAQNQRVEGLSSLWARHTLRVSGKLANAKLDKEEAEGHFQLILPRKVAITVTKVGETYFYLGSNDDLYWWLDLTEAKRGYFGRHALATTTTVDRFGIPVHPLDLIELMAITPVDEALLKKPGAVTTPKWSSDGQLLWYDVPARDATKRVLVDPKSLVPAFVELLDKNGKVIVRAELSNYLDIPSRSKPAARPRIPTRVTIDVPRSDLTILINLYDPETRTPKAVAFDFAYLAKTAYPINVLDDLDKPLDPPVEKPVEKPVGEKSVP
;
A
#
# COMPACT_ATOMS: atom_id res chain seq x y z
N VAL A 1 -7.49 -11.59 -36.44
CA VAL A 1 -6.90 -10.89 -35.26
C VAL A 1 -6.19 -9.66 -35.80
N THR A 2 -6.78 -8.49 -35.63
CA THR A 2 -6.17 -7.20 -36.04
C THR A 2 -4.89 -7.02 -35.21
N ARG A 3 -3.74 -6.86 -35.87
CA ARG A 3 -2.49 -6.54 -35.16
C ARG A 3 -2.69 -5.28 -34.32
N PRO A 4 -2.33 -5.30 -33.02
CA PRO A 4 -2.39 -4.09 -32.22
C PRO A 4 -1.56 -2.98 -32.88
N ALA A 5 -2.02 -1.73 -32.76
CA ALA A 5 -1.23 -0.58 -33.19
C ALA A 5 0.16 -0.61 -32.53
N PRO A 6 1.19 0.01 -33.12
CA PRO A 6 2.50 0.12 -32.47
C PRO A 6 2.33 0.72 -31.07
N ALA A 7 2.96 0.11 -30.07
CA ALA A 7 2.92 0.64 -28.71
C ALA A 7 3.55 2.04 -28.67
N PRO A 8 2.99 3.01 -27.92
CA PRO A 8 3.63 4.30 -27.69
C PRO A 8 4.97 4.08 -26.96
N SER A 9 5.86 5.08 -27.00
CA SER A 9 7.11 5.01 -26.23
C SER A 9 6.82 5.05 -24.71
N VAL A 10 7.74 4.51 -23.92
CA VAL A 10 7.60 4.53 -22.45
C VAL A 10 7.57 5.96 -21.91
N GLU A 11 8.32 6.88 -22.52
CA GLU A 11 8.33 8.30 -22.17
C GLU A 11 6.94 8.93 -22.39
N ALA A 12 6.26 8.58 -23.48
CA ALA A 12 4.90 9.06 -23.75
C ALA A 12 3.91 8.56 -22.70
N VAL A 13 4.00 7.27 -22.31
CA VAL A 13 3.15 6.67 -21.28
C VAL A 13 3.41 7.30 -19.92
N VAL A 14 4.67 7.44 -19.53
CA VAL A 14 5.07 8.05 -18.23
C VAL A 14 4.69 9.52 -18.18
N LYS A 15 4.89 10.27 -19.27
CA LYS A 15 4.45 11.66 -19.37
C LYS A 15 2.93 11.79 -19.17
N ALA A 16 2.14 10.94 -19.81
CA ALA A 16 0.68 10.93 -19.63
C ALA A 16 0.29 10.62 -18.18
N GLN A 17 0.98 9.67 -17.53
CA GLN A 17 0.77 9.34 -16.13
C GLN A 17 1.14 10.50 -15.20
N ASN A 18 2.27 11.17 -15.43
CA ASN A 18 2.71 12.31 -14.63
C ASN A 18 1.75 13.51 -14.80
N GLN A 19 1.28 13.76 -16.03
CA GLN A 19 0.25 14.77 -16.30
C GLN A 19 -1.07 14.46 -15.58
N ARG A 20 -1.47 13.19 -15.52
CA ARG A 20 -2.70 12.76 -14.85
C ARG A 20 -2.71 13.11 -13.34
N VAL A 21 -1.56 13.05 -12.67
CA VAL A 21 -1.42 13.38 -11.24
C VAL A 21 -0.85 14.77 -10.99
N GLU A 22 -0.68 15.59 -12.04
CA GLU A 22 -0.14 16.93 -11.92
C GLU A 22 -0.97 17.78 -10.96
N GLY A 23 -0.30 18.47 -10.02
CA GLY A 23 -0.96 19.28 -8.99
C GLY A 23 -1.49 18.50 -7.78
N LEU A 24 -1.29 17.18 -7.74
CA LEU A 24 -1.58 16.37 -6.55
C LEU A 24 -0.38 16.44 -5.59
N SER A 25 -0.40 17.36 -4.64
CA SER A 25 0.60 17.44 -3.57
C SER A 25 0.10 16.83 -2.26
N SER A 26 -1.21 16.81 -2.09
CA SER A 26 -1.89 16.24 -0.93
C SER A 26 -3.26 15.69 -1.32
N LEU A 27 -3.75 14.74 -0.53
CA LEU A 27 -5.07 14.14 -0.72
C LEU A 27 -5.70 13.89 0.64
N TRP A 28 -6.97 14.19 0.74
CA TRP A 28 -7.84 13.76 1.83
C TRP A 28 -9.09 13.15 1.24
N ALA A 29 -9.52 12.01 1.78
CA ALA A 29 -10.75 11.36 1.39
C ALA A 29 -11.34 10.59 2.57
N ARG A 30 -12.66 10.42 2.62
CA ARG A 30 -13.25 9.32 3.37
C ARG A 30 -13.05 8.04 2.61
N HIS A 31 -13.02 6.92 3.29
CA HIS A 31 -12.98 5.62 2.62
C HIS A 31 -13.84 4.59 3.31
N THR A 32 -14.27 3.59 2.55
CA THR A 32 -14.63 2.28 3.07
C THR A 32 -13.53 1.29 2.68
N LEU A 33 -13.24 0.39 3.60
CA LEU A 33 -12.26 -0.68 3.43
C LEU A 33 -12.95 -1.99 3.70
N ARG A 34 -12.89 -2.91 2.74
CA ARG A 34 -13.39 -4.28 2.90
C ARG A 34 -12.22 -5.24 2.76
N VAL A 35 -12.04 -6.08 3.75
CA VAL A 35 -10.99 -7.11 3.76
C VAL A 35 -11.65 -8.48 3.72
N SER A 36 -11.14 -9.37 2.87
CA SER A 36 -11.58 -10.76 2.78
C SER A 36 -10.38 -11.67 2.53
N GLY A 37 -10.45 -12.91 2.99
CA GLY A 37 -9.37 -13.89 2.80
C GLY A 37 -8.88 -14.51 4.11
N LYS A 38 -7.59 -14.85 4.16
CA LYS A 38 -6.96 -15.47 5.33
C LYS A 38 -5.90 -14.53 5.90
N LEU A 39 -6.07 -14.09 7.15
CA LEU A 39 -5.04 -13.41 7.92
C LEU A 39 -4.41 -14.42 8.89
N ALA A 40 -3.10 -14.66 8.74
CA ALA A 40 -2.30 -15.52 9.58
C ALA A 40 -2.95 -16.89 9.91
N ASN A 41 -3.85 -16.95 10.87
CA ASN A 41 -4.52 -18.19 11.33
C ASN A 41 -6.05 -18.09 11.36
N ALA A 42 -6.64 -17.02 10.82
CA ALA A 42 -8.09 -16.81 10.83
C ALA A 42 -8.62 -16.57 9.41
N LYS A 43 -9.72 -17.25 9.07
CA LYS A 43 -10.50 -16.92 7.87
C LYS A 43 -11.27 -15.64 8.16
N LEU A 44 -10.98 -14.58 7.42
CA LEU A 44 -11.77 -13.35 7.47
C LEU A 44 -12.96 -13.48 6.53
N ASP A 45 -14.14 -13.64 7.08
CA ASP A 45 -15.38 -13.48 6.34
C ASP A 45 -15.68 -11.98 6.26
N LYS A 46 -15.30 -11.34 5.16
CA LYS A 46 -15.66 -9.97 4.75
C LYS A 46 -15.84 -8.98 5.90
N GLU A 47 -14.74 -8.52 6.47
CA GLU A 47 -14.76 -7.38 7.39
C GLU A 47 -14.85 -6.09 6.60
N GLU A 48 -15.78 -5.21 6.99
CA GLU A 48 -15.97 -3.89 6.41
C GLU A 48 -15.82 -2.81 7.48
N ALA A 49 -15.09 -1.76 7.15
CA ALA A 49 -14.84 -0.62 8.00
C ALA A 49 -14.79 0.66 7.18
N GLU A 50 -14.92 1.78 7.84
CA GLU A 50 -14.78 3.12 7.25
C GLU A 50 -13.58 3.86 7.85
N GLY A 51 -13.25 5.03 7.32
CA GLY A 51 -12.18 5.83 7.87
C GLY A 51 -11.78 6.98 6.97
N HIS A 52 -10.55 7.45 7.18
CA HIS A 52 -9.98 8.55 6.42
C HIS A 52 -8.65 8.13 5.80
N PHE A 53 -8.50 8.48 4.53
CA PHE A 53 -7.26 8.41 3.79
C PHE A 53 -6.67 9.83 3.70
N GLN A 54 -5.46 10.01 4.18
CA GLN A 54 -4.77 11.28 4.21
C GLN A 54 -3.35 11.11 3.66
N LEU A 55 -2.95 12.02 2.77
CA LEU A 55 -1.69 11.94 2.06
C LEU A 55 -1.08 13.34 1.94
N ILE A 56 0.23 13.45 2.15
CA ILE A 56 1.07 14.53 1.66
C ILE A 56 2.26 13.87 0.96
N LEU A 57 2.34 14.08 -0.35
CA LEU A 57 3.43 13.50 -1.13
C LEU A 57 4.80 14.07 -0.71
N PRO A 58 5.88 13.30 -0.79
CA PRO A 58 5.92 11.92 -1.32
C PRO A 58 5.74 10.81 -0.27
N ARG A 59 5.76 11.08 1.06
CA ARG A 59 5.92 10.04 2.07
C ARG A 59 4.96 10.04 3.25
N LYS A 60 4.15 11.09 3.41
CA LYS A 60 3.25 11.19 4.57
C LYS A 60 1.91 10.58 4.24
N VAL A 61 1.65 9.41 4.82
CA VAL A 61 0.40 8.66 4.66
C VAL A 61 -0.23 8.45 6.03
N ALA A 62 -1.54 8.59 6.11
CA ALA A 62 -2.31 8.27 7.30
C ALA A 62 -3.65 7.66 6.89
N ILE A 63 -3.90 6.43 7.32
CA ILE A 63 -5.12 5.69 7.06
C ILE A 63 -5.69 5.26 8.40
N THR A 64 -6.88 5.73 8.73
CA THR A 64 -7.61 5.27 9.91
C THR A 64 -8.63 4.23 9.48
N VAL A 65 -8.79 3.18 10.26
CA VAL A 65 -9.83 2.17 10.08
C VAL A 65 -10.75 2.23 11.29
N THR A 66 -12.00 2.59 11.06
CA THR A 66 -12.99 2.93 12.08
C THR A 66 -14.22 2.04 11.94
N LYS A 67 -14.78 1.59 13.03
CA LYS A 67 -16.02 0.83 13.07
C LYS A 67 -16.87 1.34 14.25
N VAL A 68 -18.13 1.69 13.98
CA VAL A 68 -19.06 2.21 14.99
C VAL A 68 -18.50 3.42 15.78
N GLY A 69 -17.77 4.31 15.08
CA GLY A 69 -17.21 5.53 15.68
C GLY A 69 -15.88 5.34 16.42
N GLU A 70 -15.40 4.11 16.60
CA GLU A 70 -14.12 3.81 17.24
C GLU A 70 -13.05 3.49 16.18
N THR A 71 -11.84 4.02 16.38
CA THR A 71 -10.70 3.70 15.53
C THR A 71 -10.05 2.41 16.00
N TYR A 72 -9.99 1.42 15.12
CA TYR A 72 -9.40 0.09 15.40
C TYR A 72 -7.97 -0.03 14.92
N PHE A 73 -7.65 0.62 13.80
CA PHE A 73 -6.31 0.60 13.23
C PHE A 73 -5.91 1.96 12.72
N TYR A 74 -4.64 2.24 12.82
CA TYR A 74 -4.01 3.41 12.25
C TYR A 74 -2.74 3.00 11.52
N LEU A 75 -2.76 3.04 10.19
CA LEU A 75 -1.59 2.85 9.35
C LEU A 75 -1.04 4.22 9.00
N GLY A 76 0.27 4.43 9.15
CA GLY A 76 0.85 5.71 8.83
C GLY A 76 2.31 5.69 8.42
N SER A 77 2.74 6.82 7.88
CA SER A 77 4.15 7.10 7.61
C SER A 77 4.41 8.61 7.62
N ASN A 78 5.65 8.97 7.87
CA ASN A 78 6.20 10.31 7.69
C ASN A 78 7.48 10.26 6.86
N ASP A 79 8.35 11.26 6.96
CA ASP A 79 9.55 11.32 6.14
C ASP A 79 10.56 10.20 6.50
N ASP A 80 10.58 9.74 7.76
CA ASP A 80 11.57 8.80 8.29
C ASP A 80 10.98 7.43 8.63
N LEU A 81 9.79 7.41 9.23
CA LEU A 81 9.17 6.23 9.85
C LEU A 81 7.90 5.80 9.11
N TYR A 82 7.59 4.53 9.25
CA TYR A 82 6.29 3.96 8.98
C TYR A 82 5.82 3.19 10.22
N TRP A 83 4.50 3.08 10.40
CA TRP A 83 3.93 2.43 11.57
C TRP A 83 2.55 1.83 11.28
N TRP A 84 2.21 0.89 12.13
CA TRP A 84 0.90 0.29 12.25
C TRP A 84 0.50 0.28 13.73
N LEU A 85 -0.64 0.87 14.07
CA LEU A 85 -1.19 0.85 15.42
C LEU A 85 -2.46 -0.01 15.42
N ASP A 86 -2.42 -1.12 16.14
CA ASP A 86 -3.59 -1.91 16.48
C ASP A 86 -4.18 -1.33 17.77
N LEU A 87 -5.34 -0.71 17.65
CA LEU A 87 -6.04 0.00 18.73
C LEU A 87 -7.14 -0.86 19.38
N THR A 88 -7.24 -2.12 18.99
CA THR A 88 -8.09 -3.11 19.64
C THR A 88 -7.65 -3.34 21.09
N GLU A 89 -8.18 -4.34 21.76
CA GLU A 89 -7.83 -4.64 23.16
C GLU A 89 -6.33 -4.81 23.39
N ALA A 90 -5.58 -5.29 22.39
CA ALA A 90 -4.15 -5.50 22.47
C ALA A 90 -3.36 -4.18 22.58
N LYS A 91 -3.85 -3.08 22.02
CA LYS A 91 -3.17 -1.77 21.95
C LYS A 91 -1.69 -1.89 21.63
N ARG A 92 -1.40 -2.55 20.51
CA ARG A 92 -0.06 -2.87 20.06
C ARG A 92 0.33 -2.03 18.86
N GLY A 93 1.54 -1.49 18.86
CA GLY A 93 2.08 -0.72 17.75
C GLY A 93 3.33 -1.36 17.19
N TYR A 94 3.52 -1.18 15.89
CA TYR A 94 4.72 -1.56 15.17
C TYR A 94 5.23 -0.35 14.43
N PHE A 95 6.53 -0.15 14.41
CA PHE A 95 7.15 0.92 13.64
C PHE A 95 8.50 0.50 13.10
N GLY A 96 8.94 1.16 12.03
CA GLY A 96 10.25 0.95 11.43
C GLY A 96 10.67 2.14 10.58
N ARG A 97 11.94 2.19 10.20
CA ARG A 97 12.49 3.22 9.32
C ARG A 97 12.38 2.79 7.87
N HIS A 98 12.00 3.72 7.00
CA HIS A 98 11.91 3.46 5.55
C HIS A 98 13.20 2.91 4.96
N ALA A 99 14.36 3.39 5.47
CA ALA A 99 15.68 2.98 4.99
C ALA A 99 16.01 1.50 5.29
N LEU A 100 15.36 0.91 6.29
CA LEU A 100 15.59 -0.46 6.75
C LEU A 100 14.43 -1.40 6.42
N ALA A 101 13.35 -0.88 5.84
CA ALA A 101 12.18 -1.67 5.50
C ALA A 101 12.50 -2.70 4.41
N THR A 102 12.16 -3.95 4.68
CA THR A 102 12.22 -5.08 3.73
C THR A 102 10.85 -5.72 3.60
N THR A 103 10.64 -6.55 2.59
CA THR A 103 9.39 -7.31 2.45
C THR A 103 9.12 -8.18 3.69
N THR A 104 10.16 -8.74 4.29
CA THR A 104 10.05 -9.58 5.51
C THR A 104 9.61 -8.78 6.73
N THR A 105 10.07 -7.52 6.88
CA THR A 105 9.65 -6.67 8.02
C THR A 105 8.19 -6.26 7.90
N VAL A 106 7.72 -6.05 6.68
CA VAL A 106 6.32 -5.68 6.41
C VAL A 106 5.36 -6.86 6.62
N ASP A 107 5.78 -8.09 6.33
CA ASP A 107 4.97 -9.30 6.57
C ASP A 107 4.53 -9.48 8.04
N ARG A 108 5.24 -8.84 8.99
CA ARG A 108 4.88 -8.86 10.43
C ARG A 108 3.56 -8.17 10.77
N PHE A 109 3.08 -7.27 9.91
CA PHE A 109 1.79 -6.60 10.12
C PHE A 109 0.57 -7.48 9.83
N GLY A 110 0.75 -8.67 9.27
CA GLY A 110 -0.35 -9.48 8.76
C GLY A 110 -0.95 -8.94 7.45
N ILE A 111 -0.61 -7.71 7.05
CA ILE A 111 -0.91 -7.12 5.74
C ILE A 111 0.43 -6.80 5.09
N PRO A 112 0.89 -7.55 4.10
CA PRO A 112 2.23 -7.42 3.54
C PRO A 112 2.33 -6.23 2.55
N VAL A 113 1.79 -5.06 2.94
CA VAL A 113 1.83 -3.84 2.14
C VAL A 113 2.39 -2.70 2.98
N HIS A 114 3.55 -2.21 2.60
CA HIS A 114 4.13 -1.02 3.20
C HIS A 114 3.27 0.23 2.85
N PRO A 115 3.11 1.22 3.76
CA PRO A 115 2.30 2.42 3.48
C PRO A 115 2.68 3.16 2.19
N LEU A 116 3.98 3.23 1.86
CA LEU A 116 4.42 3.86 0.61
C LEU A 116 4.12 2.98 -0.61
N ASP A 117 4.17 1.65 -0.48
CA ASP A 117 3.79 0.76 -1.57
C ASP A 117 2.29 0.89 -1.88
N LEU A 118 1.47 1.19 -0.87
CA LEU A 118 0.04 1.42 -1.09
C LEU A 118 -0.21 2.64 -2.00
N ILE A 119 0.47 3.76 -1.78
CA ILE A 119 0.31 4.93 -2.66
C ILE A 119 0.88 4.68 -4.07
N GLU A 120 1.93 3.88 -4.18
CA GLU A 120 2.47 3.41 -5.45
C GLU A 120 1.48 2.49 -6.20
N LEU A 121 0.84 1.56 -5.47
CA LEU A 121 -0.19 0.67 -6.00
C LEU A 121 -1.44 1.44 -6.47
N MET A 122 -1.77 2.56 -5.83
CA MET A 122 -2.85 3.44 -6.27
C MET A 122 -2.48 4.27 -7.50
N ALA A 123 -1.23 4.24 -7.95
CA ALA A 123 -0.71 5.03 -9.07
C ALA A 123 -0.96 6.55 -8.92
N ILE A 124 -1.03 7.08 -7.69
CA ILE A 124 -1.25 8.50 -7.41
C ILE A 124 0.04 9.30 -7.23
N THR A 125 1.18 8.66 -7.37
CA THR A 125 2.51 9.27 -7.39
C THR A 125 3.00 9.48 -8.81
N PRO A 126 3.73 10.58 -9.10
CA PRO A 126 4.42 10.70 -10.37
C PRO A 126 5.52 9.65 -10.48
N VAL A 127 5.76 9.18 -11.69
CA VAL A 127 6.90 8.31 -11.99
C VAL A 127 8.14 9.17 -12.16
N ASP A 128 9.20 8.85 -11.42
CA ASP A 128 10.51 9.48 -11.62
C ASP A 128 11.11 8.99 -12.94
N GLU A 129 11.21 9.89 -13.93
CA GLU A 129 11.76 9.57 -15.25
C GLU A 129 13.23 9.09 -15.19
N ALA A 130 13.99 9.45 -14.16
CA ALA A 130 15.33 8.94 -13.96
C ALA A 130 15.36 7.43 -13.72
N LEU A 131 14.28 6.85 -13.17
CA LEU A 131 14.16 5.41 -12.97
C LEU A 131 14.09 4.64 -14.29
N LEU A 132 13.60 5.25 -15.38
CA LEU A 132 13.53 4.63 -16.71
C LEU A 132 14.92 4.39 -17.32
N LYS A 133 15.94 5.10 -16.83
CA LYS A 133 17.34 4.95 -17.25
C LYS A 133 18.13 3.93 -16.45
N LYS A 134 17.53 3.38 -15.37
CA LYS A 134 18.19 2.38 -14.52
C LYS A 134 18.15 0.99 -15.16
N PRO A 135 19.15 0.13 -14.88
CA PRO A 135 19.11 -1.28 -15.25
C PRO A 135 17.83 -1.94 -14.72
N GLY A 136 17.18 -2.75 -15.57
CA GLY A 136 15.93 -3.43 -15.23
C GLY A 136 14.66 -2.68 -15.58
N ALA A 137 14.75 -1.39 -15.97
CA ALA A 137 13.60 -0.68 -16.50
C ALA A 137 13.24 -1.19 -17.92
N VAL A 138 11.94 -1.35 -18.17
CA VAL A 138 11.44 -1.69 -19.52
C VAL A 138 11.24 -0.40 -20.29
N THR A 139 12.13 -0.16 -21.24
CA THR A 139 12.16 1.07 -22.06
C THR A 139 11.16 1.06 -23.21
N THR A 140 10.55 -0.10 -23.51
CA THR A 140 9.51 -0.24 -24.54
C THR A 140 8.31 -0.93 -23.92
N PRO A 141 7.14 -0.28 -23.86
CA PRO A 141 5.92 -0.91 -23.36
C PRO A 141 5.59 -2.15 -24.17
N LYS A 142 5.13 -3.19 -23.49
CA LYS A 142 4.74 -4.46 -24.09
C LYS A 142 3.25 -4.67 -23.95
N TRP A 143 2.68 -5.42 -24.87
CA TRP A 143 1.30 -5.84 -24.78
C TRP A 143 1.15 -6.95 -23.73
N SER A 144 0.05 -6.91 -22.98
CA SER A 144 -0.37 -8.03 -22.15
C SER A 144 -0.66 -9.27 -23.00
N SER A 145 -0.66 -10.44 -22.41
CA SER A 145 -0.85 -11.71 -23.13
C SER A 145 -2.17 -11.79 -23.90
N ASP A 146 -3.20 -11.10 -23.42
CA ASP A 146 -4.51 -10.96 -24.07
C ASP A 146 -4.56 -9.81 -25.10
N GLY A 147 -3.50 -9.02 -25.21
CA GLY A 147 -3.39 -7.87 -26.12
C GLY A 147 -4.29 -6.68 -25.76
N GLN A 148 -4.85 -6.62 -24.56
CA GLN A 148 -5.80 -5.56 -24.17
C GLN A 148 -5.11 -4.38 -23.48
N LEU A 149 -4.02 -4.61 -22.75
CA LEU A 149 -3.31 -3.60 -22.00
C LEU A 149 -1.87 -3.46 -22.47
N LEU A 150 -1.30 -2.28 -22.23
CA LEU A 150 0.14 -2.05 -22.34
C LEU A 150 0.75 -2.09 -20.95
N TRP A 151 1.94 -2.66 -20.81
CA TRP A 151 2.65 -2.64 -19.54
C TRP A 151 4.09 -2.19 -19.68
N TYR A 152 4.62 -1.59 -18.64
CA TYR A 152 6.03 -1.24 -18.49
C TYR A 152 6.47 -1.47 -17.05
N ASP A 153 7.76 -1.72 -16.87
CA ASP A 153 8.35 -1.98 -15.56
C ASP A 153 9.23 -0.80 -15.13
N VAL A 154 9.10 -0.43 -13.85
CA VAL A 154 9.93 0.59 -13.19
C VAL A 154 10.58 -0.04 -11.97
N PRO A 155 11.89 0.14 -11.76
CA PRO A 155 12.53 -0.32 -10.53
C PRO A 155 11.87 0.30 -9.29
N ALA A 156 11.51 -0.53 -8.33
CA ALA A 156 11.04 -0.14 -7.01
C ALA A 156 12.10 -0.51 -5.96
N ARG A 157 11.83 -0.28 -4.65
CA ARG A 157 12.81 -0.49 -3.58
C ARG A 157 13.46 -1.89 -3.64
N ASP A 158 12.73 -2.94 -3.31
CA ASP A 158 13.20 -4.35 -3.34
C ASP A 158 12.39 -5.18 -4.32
N ALA A 159 11.76 -4.53 -5.29
CA ALA A 159 10.79 -5.10 -6.20
C ALA A 159 10.87 -4.42 -7.57
N THR A 160 10.12 -4.94 -8.51
CA THR A 160 9.81 -4.26 -9.77
C THR A 160 8.35 -3.84 -9.73
N LYS A 161 8.08 -2.56 -9.99
CA LYS A 161 6.72 -2.07 -10.19
C LYS A 161 6.33 -2.19 -11.65
N ARG A 162 5.34 -3.00 -11.95
CA ARG A 162 4.73 -3.12 -13.27
C ARG A 162 3.45 -2.31 -13.30
N VAL A 163 3.33 -1.42 -14.29
CA VAL A 163 2.12 -0.64 -14.53
C VAL A 163 1.49 -1.10 -15.83
N LEU A 164 0.22 -1.51 -15.75
CA LEU A 164 -0.59 -1.89 -16.90
C LEU A 164 -1.58 -0.77 -17.18
N VAL A 165 -1.55 -0.21 -18.37
CA VAL A 165 -2.37 0.93 -18.78
C VAL A 165 -3.32 0.56 -19.91
N ASP A 166 -4.47 1.20 -19.93
CA ASP A 166 -5.36 1.17 -21.09
C ASP A 166 -4.67 1.85 -22.29
N PRO A 167 -4.57 1.22 -23.44
CA PRO A 167 -3.79 1.75 -24.58
C PRO A 167 -4.36 3.01 -25.21
N LYS A 168 -5.65 3.30 -25.00
CA LYS A 168 -6.32 4.48 -25.59
C LYS A 168 -6.20 5.69 -24.67
N SER A 169 -6.43 5.51 -23.38
CA SER A 169 -6.44 6.60 -22.40
C SER A 169 -5.10 6.76 -21.69
N LEU A 170 -4.21 5.78 -21.73
CA LEU A 170 -2.96 5.65 -20.98
C LEU A 170 -3.16 5.73 -19.45
N VAL A 171 -4.38 5.47 -19.00
CA VAL A 171 -4.71 5.44 -17.56
C VAL A 171 -4.35 4.07 -17.01
N PRO A 172 -3.70 3.98 -15.85
CA PRO A 172 -3.40 2.70 -15.21
C PRO A 172 -4.67 1.92 -14.88
N ALA A 173 -4.73 0.66 -15.32
CA ALA A 173 -5.79 -0.29 -14.95
C ALA A 173 -5.32 -1.20 -13.81
N PHE A 174 -4.03 -1.56 -13.83
CA PHE A 174 -3.41 -2.38 -12.78
C PHE A 174 -2.02 -1.86 -12.45
N VAL A 175 -1.64 -2.07 -11.19
CA VAL A 175 -0.26 -1.94 -10.72
C VAL A 175 0.12 -3.21 -9.98
N GLU A 176 1.28 -3.77 -10.31
CA GLU A 176 1.80 -4.98 -9.68
C GLU A 176 3.16 -4.70 -9.07
N LEU A 177 3.43 -5.27 -7.91
CA LEU A 177 4.77 -5.40 -7.35
C LEU A 177 5.25 -6.82 -7.60
N LEU A 178 6.41 -6.95 -8.21
CA LEU A 178 7.02 -8.23 -8.58
C LEU A 178 8.28 -8.43 -7.76
N ASP A 179 8.48 -9.66 -7.29
CA ASP A 179 9.76 -10.04 -6.66
C ASP A 179 10.89 -10.10 -7.71
N LYS A 180 12.10 -10.36 -7.25
CA LYS A 180 13.30 -10.51 -8.10
C LYS A 180 13.21 -11.65 -9.14
N ASN A 181 12.28 -12.58 -8.97
CA ASN A 181 12.02 -13.67 -9.90
C ASN A 181 10.88 -13.34 -10.88
N GLY A 182 10.30 -12.13 -10.81
CA GLY A 182 9.17 -11.71 -11.63
C GLY A 182 7.81 -12.25 -11.16
N LYS A 183 7.72 -12.82 -9.96
CA LYS A 183 6.46 -13.30 -9.38
C LYS A 183 5.71 -12.15 -8.75
N VAL A 184 4.40 -12.05 -8.99
CA VAL A 184 3.53 -11.05 -8.37
C VAL A 184 3.46 -11.26 -6.85
N ILE A 185 3.86 -10.23 -6.10
CA ILE A 185 3.75 -10.13 -4.64
C ILE A 185 2.38 -9.56 -4.27
N VAL A 186 2.03 -8.44 -4.93
CA VAL A 186 0.79 -7.69 -4.72
C VAL A 186 0.33 -7.16 -6.07
N ARG A 187 -0.98 -7.18 -6.31
CA ARG A 187 -1.62 -6.59 -7.49
C ARG A 187 -2.73 -5.67 -7.05
N ALA A 188 -2.78 -4.47 -7.61
CA ALA A 188 -3.88 -3.54 -7.47
C ALA A 188 -4.63 -3.37 -8.79
N GLU A 189 -5.93 -3.52 -8.78
CA GLU A 189 -6.85 -3.12 -9.84
C GLU A 189 -7.39 -1.73 -9.52
N LEU A 190 -7.33 -0.82 -10.50
CA LEU A 190 -7.66 0.59 -10.38
C LEU A 190 -8.86 0.94 -11.26
N SER A 191 -9.89 1.53 -10.67
CA SER A 191 -11.09 1.89 -11.42
C SER A 191 -11.78 3.13 -10.83
N ASN A 192 -12.88 3.56 -11.47
CA ASN A 192 -13.68 4.71 -11.05
C ASN A 192 -12.84 5.98 -10.89
N TYR A 193 -12.10 6.34 -11.96
CA TYR A 193 -11.26 7.52 -11.96
C TYR A 193 -12.07 8.82 -11.89
N LEU A 194 -11.68 9.71 -10.98
CA LEU A 194 -12.32 11.01 -10.74
C LEU A 194 -11.30 12.15 -10.86
N ASP A 195 -11.68 13.21 -11.59
CA ASP A 195 -10.92 14.44 -11.65
C ASP A 195 -11.23 15.30 -10.43
N ILE A 196 -10.20 15.68 -9.67
CA ILE A 196 -10.35 16.51 -8.47
C ILE A 196 -9.68 17.86 -8.66
N PRO A 197 -10.29 18.96 -8.14
CA PRO A 197 -9.65 20.27 -8.23
C PRO A 197 -8.36 20.30 -7.40
N SER A 198 -7.26 20.79 -7.99
CA SER A 198 -6.03 21.01 -7.25
C SER A 198 -6.05 22.36 -6.53
N ARG A 199 -5.80 22.36 -5.21
CA ARG A 199 -5.64 23.60 -4.43
C ARG A 199 -4.28 24.25 -4.64
N SER A 200 -3.23 23.45 -4.87
CA SER A 200 -1.88 23.94 -5.09
C SER A 200 -1.66 24.46 -6.51
N LYS A 201 -2.41 23.95 -7.48
CA LYS A 201 -2.32 24.29 -8.89
C LYS A 201 -3.73 24.38 -9.49
N PRO A 202 -4.44 25.52 -9.36
CA PRO A 202 -5.87 25.62 -9.69
C PRO A 202 -6.24 25.23 -11.12
N ALA A 203 -5.31 25.36 -12.08
CA ALA A 203 -5.52 24.92 -13.46
C ALA A 203 -5.41 23.40 -13.64
N ALA A 204 -4.77 22.70 -12.71
CA ALA A 204 -4.61 21.25 -12.78
C ALA A 204 -5.84 20.55 -12.19
N ARG A 205 -6.16 19.40 -12.78
CA ARG A 205 -7.21 18.49 -12.31
C ARG A 205 -6.64 17.09 -12.22
N PRO A 206 -5.91 16.78 -11.14
CA PRO A 206 -5.38 15.44 -10.97
C PRO A 206 -6.52 14.44 -10.99
N ARG A 207 -6.31 13.36 -11.74
CA ARG A 207 -7.27 12.28 -11.91
C ARG A 207 -6.81 11.06 -11.16
N ILE A 208 -7.56 10.63 -10.15
CA ILE A 208 -7.19 9.54 -9.26
C ILE A 208 -8.21 8.40 -9.32
N PRO A 209 -7.80 7.14 -9.08
CA PRO A 209 -8.75 6.05 -8.89
C PRO A 209 -9.47 6.23 -7.56
N THR A 210 -10.77 6.05 -7.55
CA THR A 210 -11.57 6.06 -6.32
C THR A 210 -11.96 4.67 -5.86
N ARG A 211 -11.70 3.65 -6.68
CA ARG A 211 -11.85 2.25 -6.32
C ARG A 211 -10.55 1.49 -6.59
N VAL A 212 -10.03 0.86 -5.57
CA VAL A 212 -8.78 0.09 -5.60
C VAL A 212 -9.05 -1.28 -4.98
N THR A 213 -8.81 -2.34 -5.76
CA THR A 213 -8.84 -3.72 -5.27
C THR A 213 -7.41 -4.24 -5.20
N ILE A 214 -6.94 -4.60 -4.02
CA ILE A 214 -5.58 -5.09 -3.80
C ILE A 214 -5.65 -6.57 -3.48
N ASP A 215 -5.01 -7.37 -4.31
CA ASP A 215 -4.86 -8.81 -4.12
C ASP A 215 -3.44 -9.15 -3.68
N VAL A 216 -3.32 -9.95 -2.63
CA VAL A 216 -2.07 -10.47 -2.10
C VAL A 216 -2.05 -11.99 -2.26
N PRO A 217 -1.52 -12.53 -3.38
CA PRO A 217 -1.67 -13.94 -3.73
C PRO A 217 -1.11 -14.92 -2.68
N ARG A 218 -0.06 -14.51 -1.93
CA ARG A 218 0.56 -15.38 -0.91
C ARG A 218 -0.33 -15.68 0.28
N SER A 219 -1.19 -14.73 0.65
CA SER A 219 -2.07 -14.82 1.83
C SER A 219 -3.54 -15.01 1.46
N ASP A 220 -3.88 -15.15 0.17
CA ASP A 220 -5.27 -15.23 -0.28
C ASP A 220 -6.11 -14.06 0.27
N LEU A 221 -5.47 -12.88 0.36
CA LEU A 221 -6.06 -11.67 0.92
C LEU A 221 -6.45 -10.72 -0.20
N THR A 222 -7.70 -10.25 -0.15
CA THR A 222 -8.20 -9.17 -1.00
C THR A 222 -8.64 -7.99 -0.15
N ILE A 223 -8.17 -6.79 -0.49
CA ILE A 223 -8.55 -5.53 0.14
C ILE A 223 -9.22 -4.65 -0.90
N LEU A 224 -10.45 -4.26 -0.66
CA LEU A 224 -11.17 -3.29 -1.48
C LEU A 224 -11.22 -1.95 -0.75
N ILE A 225 -10.72 -0.90 -1.39
CA ILE A 225 -10.78 0.48 -0.90
C ILE A 225 -11.65 1.28 -1.85
N ASN A 226 -12.68 1.94 -1.32
CA ASN A 226 -13.43 2.96 -2.05
C ASN A 226 -13.19 4.31 -1.39
N LEU A 227 -12.78 5.31 -2.18
CA LEU A 227 -12.59 6.69 -1.72
C LEU A 227 -13.84 7.50 -2.04
N TYR A 228 -14.25 8.32 -1.07
CA TYR A 228 -15.40 9.21 -1.17
C TYR A 228 -14.96 10.65 -0.93
N ASP A 229 -15.52 11.57 -1.71
CA ASP A 229 -15.27 13.01 -1.61
C ASP A 229 -13.76 13.36 -1.57
N PRO A 230 -12.94 12.83 -2.49
CA PRO A 230 -11.53 13.11 -2.48
C PRO A 230 -11.26 14.59 -2.81
N GLU A 231 -10.39 15.21 -2.03
CA GLU A 231 -10.00 16.63 -2.21
C GLU A 231 -8.51 16.84 -1.94
N THR A 232 -7.92 17.82 -2.62
CA THR A 232 -6.51 18.18 -2.47
C THR A 232 -6.27 19.14 -1.29
N ARG A 233 -6.87 18.89 -0.15
CA ARG A 233 -6.58 19.69 1.04
C ARG A 233 -5.39 19.11 1.80
N THR A 234 -4.61 19.99 2.43
CA THR A 234 -3.48 19.58 3.27
C THR A 234 -4.01 19.03 4.60
N PRO A 235 -3.74 17.76 4.92
CA PRO A 235 -4.07 17.19 6.22
C PRO A 235 -3.33 17.89 7.36
N LYS A 236 -3.83 17.77 8.58
CA LYS A 236 -3.15 18.30 9.77
C LYS A 236 -1.84 17.54 10.02
N ALA A 237 -0.77 18.26 10.38
CA ALA A 237 0.54 17.65 10.63
C ALA A 237 0.51 16.54 11.69
N VAL A 238 -0.36 16.69 12.69
CA VAL A 238 -0.55 15.72 13.78
C VAL A 238 -0.95 14.32 13.28
N ALA A 239 -1.57 14.20 12.11
CA ALA A 239 -1.89 12.90 11.50
C ALA A 239 -0.64 12.09 11.10
N PHE A 240 0.52 12.72 11.04
CA PHE A 240 1.79 12.12 10.66
C PHE A 240 2.83 12.18 11.80
N ASP A 241 2.40 12.54 12.99
CA ASP A 241 3.23 12.59 14.19
C ASP A 241 3.10 11.28 14.98
N PHE A 242 4.00 10.34 14.69
CA PHE A 242 4.01 9.03 15.33
C PHE A 242 4.10 9.12 16.86
N ALA A 243 4.94 10.02 17.39
CA ALA A 243 5.12 10.14 18.83
C ALA A 243 3.85 10.63 19.53
N TYR A 244 3.17 11.61 18.95
CA TYR A 244 1.88 12.08 19.42
C TYR A 244 0.80 10.99 19.32
N LEU A 245 0.73 10.31 18.16
CA LEU A 245 -0.27 9.27 17.92
C LEU A 245 -0.13 8.13 18.92
N ALA A 246 1.07 7.57 19.09
CA ALA A 246 1.29 6.41 19.92
C ALA A 246 1.28 6.67 21.44
N LYS A 247 1.52 7.92 21.87
CA LYS A 247 1.61 8.27 23.30
C LYS A 247 0.39 9.03 23.82
N THR A 248 -0.23 9.85 22.97
CA THR A 248 -1.26 10.81 23.41
C THR A 248 -2.62 10.52 22.79
N ALA A 249 -2.70 10.42 21.45
CA ALA A 249 -3.98 10.24 20.78
C ALA A 249 -4.51 8.81 20.94
N TYR A 250 -3.62 7.83 20.81
CA TYR A 250 -3.92 6.41 20.88
C TYR A 250 -2.86 5.70 21.74
N PRO A 251 -2.91 5.81 23.08
CA PRO A 251 -1.90 5.23 23.95
C PRO A 251 -1.70 3.73 23.68
N ILE A 252 -0.48 3.37 23.27
CA ILE A 252 -0.08 2.00 22.93
C ILE A 252 0.61 1.35 24.12
N ASN A 253 0.20 0.13 24.46
CA ASN A 253 0.77 -0.63 25.57
C ASN A 253 2.11 -1.28 25.21
N VAL A 254 2.20 -1.82 23.99
CA VAL A 254 3.40 -2.52 23.47
C VAL A 254 3.77 -1.93 22.14
N LEU A 255 5.02 -1.48 22.02
CA LEU A 255 5.55 -0.86 20.81
C LEU A 255 6.76 -1.64 20.33
N ASP A 256 6.59 -2.33 19.19
CA ASP A 256 7.62 -3.16 18.58
C ASP A 256 8.39 -2.39 17.52
N ASP A 257 9.70 -2.37 17.66
CA ASP A 257 10.64 -1.82 16.69
C ASP A 257 10.97 -2.90 15.65
N LEU A 258 10.48 -2.72 14.43
CA LEU A 258 10.68 -3.67 13.33
C LEU A 258 12.10 -3.70 12.77
N ASP A 259 12.88 -2.68 13.06
CA ASP A 259 14.28 -2.61 12.67
C ASP A 259 15.17 -3.52 13.53
N LYS A 260 14.64 -3.98 14.67
CA LYS A 260 15.33 -4.94 15.54
C LYS A 260 15.10 -6.38 15.08
N PRO A 261 16.11 -7.25 15.20
CA PRO A 261 15.90 -8.68 15.03
C PRO A 261 14.78 -9.18 15.94
N LEU A 262 14.05 -10.19 15.49
CA LEU A 262 13.15 -10.92 16.41
C LEU A 262 14.00 -11.57 17.49
N ASP A 263 13.65 -11.37 18.76
CA ASP A 263 14.17 -12.22 19.80
C ASP A 263 13.90 -13.68 19.44
N PRO A 264 14.88 -14.57 19.57
CA PRO A 264 14.64 -15.98 19.32
C PRO A 264 13.44 -16.43 20.15
N PRO A 265 12.57 -17.29 19.62
CA PRO A 265 11.42 -17.78 20.35
C PRO A 265 11.92 -18.31 21.70
N VAL A 266 11.36 -17.77 22.79
CA VAL A 266 11.63 -18.27 24.14
C VAL A 266 11.20 -19.75 24.10
N GLU A 267 12.17 -20.67 24.11
CA GLU A 267 11.89 -22.08 24.23
C GLU A 267 11.02 -22.27 25.49
N LYS A 268 9.78 -22.65 25.29
CA LYS A 268 8.94 -23.07 26.42
C LYS A 268 9.68 -24.16 27.15
N PRO A 269 9.85 -24.05 28.50
CA PRO A 269 10.47 -25.13 29.23
C PRO A 269 9.77 -26.45 28.91
N VAL A 270 10.54 -27.41 28.42
CA VAL A 270 10.02 -28.75 28.19
C VAL A 270 9.54 -29.27 29.53
N GLU A 271 8.22 -29.35 29.71
CA GLU A 271 7.64 -30.01 30.86
C GLU A 271 8.20 -31.43 30.90
N LYS A 272 9.01 -31.69 31.92
CA LYS A 272 9.50 -33.05 32.15
C LYS A 272 8.28 -33.95 32.36
N PRO A 273 8.20 -35.12 31.68
CA PRO A 273 7.10 -36.03 31.86
C PRO A 273 7.03 -36.40 33.35
N VAL A 274 5.87 -36.16 33.94
CA VAL A 274 5.55 -36.57 35.33
C VAL A 274 5.71 -38.09 35.40
N GLY A 275 6.69 -38.53 36.20
CA GLY A 275 7.04 -39.92 36.32
C GLY A 275 5.82 -40.78 36.63
N GLU A 276 5.68 -41.86 35.90
CA GLU A 276 4.78 -42.99 36.22
C GLU A 276 4.99 -43.41 37.66
N LYS A 277 3.96 -43.23 38.49
CA LYS A 277 3.91 -43.86 39.80
C LYS A 277 3.74 -45.34 39.59
N SER A 278 4.79 -46.13 39.89
CA SER A 278 4.69 -47.55 40.09
C SER A 278 3.71 -47.84 41.24
N VAL A 279 2.63 -48.51 40.89
CA VAL A 279 1.68 -49.08 41.87
C VAL A 279 2.23 -50.44 42.34
N PRO A 280 2.21 -50.72 43.63
CA PRO A 280 2.72 -51.96 44.18
C PRO A 280 1.91 -53.19 43.81
#